data_26622974ee128a96e900a0bf7ee9d370
#
_entry.id   26622974ee128a96e900a0bf7ee9d370
#
_cell.length_a   1.000
_cell.length_b   1.000
_cell.length_c   1.000
_cell.angle_alpha   90.00
_cell.angle_beta   90.00
_cell.angle_gamma   90.00
#
_symmetry.space_group_name_H-M   'P 1'
#
loop_
_entity.id
_entity.type
_entity.pdbx_description
1 polymer ?
#
loop_
_entity_poly.entity_id
_entity_poly.type
_entity_poly.pdbx_seq_one_letter_code
_entity_poly.pdbx_strand_id
1 'polypeptide(L)'
;MPARLRRARPPGRSAARPADRRESPPGERVQKLLAAAGIGSRREVERWIREGRLQINGEVPELGAKLAARDRITLDGRPVRLHAPLTGEPRVLLFHRSPGSALDLKAAASRAAEHLRSPRSGGRWLAIQPLPPVDGGLEILTDDGSWAHKISRGAHALTVDFVLRMRGALNEGLLEEFRAAAESDSEPMQILKADATYGAGLNHWLAVTVRATRSAQVRHWWAARGLIVSRLMRVRFGPIHLARELPRGHSRAMLAGERSALVHEVDAARAGQAAAADPD
;
A
#
# COMPACT_ATOMS: atom_id res chain seq x y z
N MET A 1 68.59 -55.47 27.50
CA MET A 1 67.12 -55.54 27.64
C MET A 1 66.54 -54.20 27.17
N PRO A 2 65.89 -54.07 25.97
CA PRO A 2 65.39 -52.83 25.46
C PRO A 2 63.94 -52.63 25.91
N ALA A 3 63.62 -51.34 26.26
CA ALA A 3 62.33 -50.87 26.68
C ALA A 3 61.30 -50.85 25.52
N ARG A 4 60.10 -51.33 25.75
CA ARG A 4 58.99 -51.32 24.80
C ARG A 4 58.35 -49.92 24.74
N LEU A 5 58.41 -49.28 23.56
CA LEU A 5 57.66 -48.08 23.20
C LEU A 5 56.15 -48.40 23.13
N ARG A 6 55.37 -47.78 24.01
CA ARG A 6 53.92 -47.77 23.93
C ARG A 6 53.50 -46.84 22.80
N ARG A 7 52.84 -47.35 21.76
CA ARG A 7 52.15 -46.56 20.72
C ARG A 7 50.95 -45.85 21.33
N ALA A 8 50.94 -44.52 21.19
CA ALA A 8 49.78 -43.71 21.55
C ALA A 8 48.64 -43.91 20.53
N ARG A 9 47.43 -44.10 21.05
CA ARG A 9 46.16 -44.14 20.28
C ARG A 9 45.83 -42.74 19.77
N PRO A 10 45.34 -42.57 18.51
CA PRO A 10 44.86 -41.29 18.04
C PRO A 10 43.58 -40.90 18.75
N PRO A 11 43.33 -39.57 18.97
CA PRO A 11 42.11 -39.10 19.59
C PRO A 11 40.91 -39.32 18.67
N GLY A 12 39.85 -39.91 19.23
CA GLY A 12 38.60 -40.16 18.55
C GLY A 12 37.95 -38.86 18.05
N ARG A 13 37.48 -38.91 16.83
CA ARG A 13 36.63 -37.87 16.26
C ARG A 13 35.38 -37.74 17.14
N SER A 14 35.28 -36.61 17.88
CA SER A 14 34.08 -36.20 18.54
C SER A 14 33.04 -35.89 17.47
N ALA A 15 31.98 -36.71 17.44
CA ALA A 15 30.79 -36.42 16.67
C ALA A 15 30.22 -35.09 17.15
N ALA A 16 30.20 -34.10 16.28
CA ALA A 16 29.51 -32.82 16.53
C ALA A 16 28.04 -33.11 16.85
N ARG A 17 27.62 -32.81 18.06
CA ARG A 17 26.23 -32.76 18.45
C ARG A 17 25.48 -31.79 17.49
N PRO A 18 24.26 -32.14 17.05
CA PRO A 18 23.46 -31.19 16.29
C PRO A 18 23.22 -29.93 17.13
N ALA A 19 23.58 -28.79 16.60
CA ALA A 19 23.41 -27.50 17.26
C ALA A 19 21.95 -27.35 17.71
N ASP A 20 21.83 -27.18 19.01
CA ASP A 20 20.62 -26.81 19.73
C ASP A 20 19.91 -25.68 18.95
N ARG A 21 18.75 -25.97 18.38
CA ARG A 21 17.87 -24.98 17.77
C ARG A 21 17.32 -24.12 18.92
N ARG A 22 18.11 -23.17 19.38
CA ARG A 22 17.60 -22.12 20.25
C ARG A 22 16.50 -21.41 19.49
N GLU A 23 15.29 -21.51 19.98
CA GLU A 23 14.16 -20.72 19.53
C GLU A 23 14.56 -19.25 19.58
N SER A 24 14.82 -18.68 18.42
CA SER A 24 15.11 -17.25 18.29
C SER A 24 13.86 -16.47 18.69
N PRO A 25 13.98 -15.37 19.45
CA PRO A 25 12.84 -14.53 19.77
C PRO A 25 12.09 -14.14 18.48
N PRO A 26 10.79 -13.80 18.54
CA PRO A 26 9.97 -13.57 17.37
C PRO A 26 10.51 -12.40 16.53
N GLY A 27 11.41 -12.73 15.61
CA GLY A 27 11.96 -11.78 14.64
C GLY A 27 10.91 -11.41 13.58
N GLU A 28 11.02 -10.24 12.99
CA GLU A 28 10.20 -9.89 11.83
C GLU A 28 10.70 -10.62 10.57
N ARG A 29 9.76 -10.90 9.65
CA ARG A 29 10.10 -11.55 8.38
C ARG A 29 11.08 -10.71 7.57
N VAL A 30 12.09 -11.35 6.98
CA VAL A 30 13.14 -10.69 6.19
C VAL A 30 12.59 -9.78 5.10
N GLN A 31 11.57 -10.25 4.36
CA GLN A 31 10.95 -9.44 3.30
C GLN A 31 10.20 -8.22 3.84
N LYS A 32 9.66 -8.27 5.06
CA LYS A 32 9.03 -7.10 5.69
C LYS A 32 10.07 -6.06 6.09
N LEU A 33 11.17 -6.49 6.69
CA LEU A 33 12.26 -5.60 7.13
C LEU A 33 12.99 -4.94 5.97
N LEU A 34 13.35 -5.70 4.93
CA LEU A 34 13.99 -5.16 3.74
C LEU A 34 13.10 -4.20 2.96
N ALA A 35 11.79 -4.49 2.90
CA ALA A 35 10.83 -3.59 2.29
C ALA A 35 10.64 -2.30 3.10
N ALA A 36 10.61 -2.38 4.43
CA ALA A 36 10.55 -1.20 5.30
C ALA A 36 11.82 -0.34 5.20
N ALA A 37 12.99 -0.98 5.02
CA ALA A 37 14.25 -0.29 4.78
C ALA A 37 14.38 0.29 3.35
N GLY A 38 13.39 0.11 2.49
CA GLY A 38 13.40 0.65 1.12
C GLY A 38 14.32 -0.07 0.14
N ILE A 39 14.90 -1.21 0.51
CA ILE A 39 15.86 -1.96 -0.30
C ILE A 39 15.17 -2.64 -1.48
N GLY A 40 13.94 -3.14 -1.29
CA GLY A 40 13.12 -3.70 -2.34
C GLY A 40 11.67 -3.90 -1.88
N SER A 41 10.74 -4.23 -2.80
CA SER A 41 9.39 -4.65 -2.42
C SER A 41 9.43 -6.05 -1.79
N ARG A 42 8.40 -6.42 -1.02
CA ARG A 42 8.31 -7.79 -0.46
C ARG A 42 8.42 -8.86 -1.53
N ARG A 43 7.74 -8.66 -2.69
CA ARG A 43 7.83 -9.58 -3.84
C ARG A 43 9.20 -9.62 -4.48
N GLU A 44 9.92 -8.51 -4.54
CA GLU A 44 11.30 -8.48 -5.03
C GLU A 44 12.24 -9.23 -4.08
N VAL A 45 12.09 -9.04 -2.78
CA VAL A 45 12.88 -9.78 -1.77
C VAL A 45 12.61 -11.28 -1.87
N GLU A 46 11.35 -11.70 -2.00
CA GLU A 46 11.00 -13.11 -2.22
C GLU A 46 11.59 -13.66 -3.53
N ARG A 47 11.64 -12.85 -4.58
CA ARG A 47 12.30 -13.22 -5.83
C ARG A 47 13.80 -13.38 -5.61
N TRP A 48 14.48 -12.45 -4.95
CA TRP A 48 15.92 -12.55 -4.64
C TRP A 48 16.27 -13.77 -3.78
N ILE A 49 15.38 -14.17 -2.87
CA ILE A 49 15.53 -15.43 -2.10
C ILE A 49 15.48 -16.62 -3.06
N ARG A 50 14.47 -16.70 -3.94
CA ARG A 50 14.34 -17.82 -4.90
C ARG A 50 15.50 -17.88 -5.89
N GLU A 51 16.07 -16.74 -6.26
CA GLU A 51 17.23 -16.61 -7.14
C GLU A 51 18.57 -16.87 -6.41
N GLY A 52 18.56 -17.11 -5.08
CA GLY A 52 19.76 -17.31 -4.28
C GLY A 52 20.62 -16.06 -4.08
N ARG A 53 20.15 -14.90 -4.46
CA ARG A 53 20.85 -13.60 -4.40
C ARG A 53 20.87 -13.00 -3.01
N LEU A 54 19.84 -13.28 -2.20
CA LEU A 54 19.76 -12.84 -0.81
C LEU A 54 20.27 -13.95 0.11
N GLN A 55 21.19 -13.60 0.99
CA GLN A 55 21.71 -14.53 1.99
C GLN A 55 21.63 -13.92 3.38
N ILE A 56 21.41 -14.76 4.38
CA ILE A 56 21.48 -14.43 5.81
C ILE A 56 22.58 -15.30 6.40
N ASN A 57 23.57 -14.67 7.02
CA ASN A 57 24.75 -15.37 7.58
C ASN A 57 25.48 -16.27 6.56
N GLY A 58 25.41 -15.94 5.26
CA GLY A 58 26.03 -16.71 4.18
C GLY A 58 25.17 -17.81 3.58
N GLU A 59 23.97 -18.06 4.07
CA GLU A 59 23.03 -19.06 3.56
C GLU A 59 21.79 -18.43 2.96
N VAL A 60 21.23 -19.05 1.90
CA VAL A 60 19.97 -18.61 1.30
C VAL A 60 18.81 -18.97 2.25
N PRO A 61 18.05 -17.98 2.74
CA PRO A 61 16.98 -18.25 3.68
C PRO A 61 15.75 -18.87 3.00
N GLU A 62 14.93 -19.57 3.77
CA GLU A 62 13.61 -19.99 3.32
C GLU A 62 12.66 -18.79 3.17
N LEU A 63 11.63 -18.94 2.31
CA LEU A 63 10.59 -17.92 2.17
C LEU A 63 9.84 -17.75 3.51
N GLY A 64 9.82 -16.50 3.99
CA GLY A 64 9.19 -16.19 5.28
C GLY A 64 10.14 -16.26 6.48
N ALA A 65 11.42 -16.55 6.27
CA ALA A 65 12.43 -16.54 7.33
C ALA A 65 12.39 -15.23 8.13
N LYS A 66 12.65 -15.34 9.41
CA LYS A 66 12.71 -14.22 10.35
C LYS A 66 14.15 -13.84 10.61
N LEU A 67 14.40 -12.55 10.79
CA LEU A 67 15.71 -11.99 11.10
C LEU A 67 15.88 -11.79 12.61
N ALA A 68 17.02 -12.23 13.12
CA ALA A 68 17.49 -11.88 14.46
C ALA A 68 18.32 -10.57 14.41
N ALA A 69 18.45 -9.90 15.54
CA ALA A 69 19.12 -8.59 15.63
C ALA A 69 20.62 -8.62 15.22
N ARG A 70 21.24 -9.79 15.21
CA ARG A 70 22.67 -9.96 14.87
C ARG A 70 22.91 -10.59 13.51
N ASP A 71 21.86 -10.91 12.75
CA ASP A 71 22.00 -11.53 11.46
C ASP A 71 22.64 -10.57 10.45
N ARG A 72 23.53 -11.12 9.64
CA ARG A 72 24.18 -10.41 8.54
C ARG A 72 23.47 -10.74 7.23
N ILE A 73 22.97 -9.72 6.57
CA ILE A 73 22.28 -9.84 5.29
C ILE A 73 23.24 -9.44 4.19
N THR A 74 23.29 -10.23 3.12
CA THR A 74 23.94 -9.83 1.87
C THR A 74 22.97 -9.97 0.70
N LEU A 75 23.08 -9.06 -0.25
CA LEU A 75 22.37 -9.09 -1.54
C LEU A 75 23.42 -9.00 -2.63
N ASP A 76 23.46 -9.97 -3.53
CA ASP A 76 24.50 -10.10 -4.56
C ASP A 76 25.93 -10.02 -3.99
N GLY A 77 26.14 -10.67 -2.83
CA GLY A 77 27.42 -10.66 -2.10
C GLY A 77 27.77 -9.33 -1.39
N ARG A 78 26.94 -8.30 -1.50
CA ARG A 78 27.16 -7.01 -0.84
C ARG A 78 26.40 -6.92 0.46
N PRO A 79 27.01 -6.43 1.57
CA PRO A 79 26.34 -6.32 2.84
C PRO A 79 25.19 -5.31 2.78
N VAL A 80 24.02 -5.72 3.27
CA VAL A 80 22.84 -4.88 3.40
C VAL A 80 22.72 -4.40 4.84
N ARG A 81 22.71 -3.08 5.05
CA ARG A 81 22.49 -2.49 6.36
C ARG A 81 21.00 -2.23 6.54
N LEU A 82 20.40 -2.86 7.52
CA LEU A 82 19.07 -2.46 7.98
C LEU A 82 19.21 -1.23 8.87
N HIS A 83 18.55 -0.18 8.50
CA HIS A 83 18.36 0.96 9.41
C HIS A 83 17.42 0.54 10.54
N ALA A 84 17.59 1.17 11.71
CA ALA A 84 16.70 0.94 12.84
C ALA A 84 15.22 1.06 12.41
N PRO A 85 14.29 0.30 13.03
CA PRO A 85 12.87 0.44 12.76
C PRO A 85 12.47 1.91 12.80
N LEU A 86 11.61 2.32 11.87
CA LEU A 86 11.12 3.69 11.82
C LEU A 86 10.44 4.02 13.16
N THR A 87 11.10 4.81 14.00
CA THR A 87 10.52 5.33 15.23
C THR A 87 9.79 6.63 14.96
N GLY A 88 8.66 6.83 15.62
CA GLY A 88 7.84 8.02 15.47
C GLY A 88 6.68 7.86 14.49
N GLU A 89 5.91 8.92 14.38
CA GLU A 89 4.70 8.96 13.55
C GLU A 89 5.00 8.82 12.04
N PRO A 90 4.13 8.12 11.28
CA PRO A 90 4.29 7.99 9.82
C PRO A 90 4.26 9.36 9.15
N ARG A 91 5.16 9.59 8.21
CA ARG A 91 5.04 10.74 7.30
C ARG A 91 4.04 10.41 6.23
N VAL A 92 3.08 11.29 6.04
CA VAL A 92 2.02 11.11 5.04
C VAL A 92 1.92 12.38 4.21
N LEU A 93 1.85 12.19 2.89
CA LEU A 93 1.66 13.27 1.91
C LEU A 93 0.30 13.12 1.24
N LEU A 94 -0.38 14.22 1.03
CA LEU A 94 -1.51 14.35 0.12
C LEU A 94 -1.01 14.96 -1.18
N PHE A 95 -1.23 14.26 -2.29
CA PHE A 95 -0.78 14.67 -3.62
C PHE A 95 -1.96 14.85 -4.55
N HIS A 96 -2.02 15.98 -5.25
CA HIS A 96 -3.02 16.23 -6.27
C HIS A 96 -2.50 15.82 -7.65
N ARG A 97 -2.79 14.58 -8.05
CA ARG A 97 -2.38 14.05 -9.35
C ARG A 97 -3.29 14.52 -10.49
N SER A 98 -2.68 14.91 -11.62
CA SER A 98 -3.44 15.20 -12.83
C SER A 98 -3.92 13.91 -13.49
N PRO A 99 -5.16 13.84 -13.99
CA PRO A 99 -5.61 12.73 -14.83
C PRO A 99 -4.72 12.56 -16.07
N GLY A 100 -4.51 11.33 -16.48
CA GLY A 100 -3.62 11.00 -17.61
C GLY A 100 -2.13 10.95 -17.27
N SER A 101 -1.75 11.24 -16.02
CA SER A 101 -0.36 11.18 -15.57
C SER A 101 -0.10 9.93 -14.76
N ALA A 102 1.02 9.24 -15.02
CA ALA A 102 1.49 8.17 -14.16
C ALA A 102 1.80 8.72 -12.76
N LEU A 103 1.59 7.90 -11.73
CA LEU A 103 1.95 8.24 -10.37
C LEU A 103 3.46 8.06 -10.17
N ASP A 104 4.21 9.15 -10.28
CA ASP A 104 5.63 9.19 -9.91
C ASP A 104 5.77 9.63 -8.45
N LEU A 105 6.07 8.65 -7.58
CA LEU A 105 6.19 8.87 -6.14
C LEU A 105 7.35 9.80 -5.78
N LYS A 106 8.44 9.79 -6.57
CA LYS A 106 9.59 10.67 -6.34
C LYS A 106 9.25 12.11 -6.74
N ALA A 107 8.65 12.29 -7.91
CA ALA A 107 8.20 13.61 -8.36
C ALA A 107 7.11 14.18 -7.44
N ALA A 108 6.18 13.36 -6.96
CA ALA A 108 5.17 13.78 -6.01
C ALA A 108 5.80 14.27 -4.70
N ALA A 109 6.76 13.52 -4.15
CA ALA A 109 7.45 13.90 -2.92
C ALA A 109 8.38 15.11 -3.10
N SER A 110 9.04 15.26 -4.25
CA SER A 110 9.95 16.39 -4.51
C SER A 110 9.27 17.76 -4.46
N ARG A 111 7.95 17.80 -4.66
CA ARG A 111 7.11 19.01 -4.60
C ARG A 111 6.49 19.26 -3.22
N ALA A 112 6.83 18.42 -2.25
CA ALA A 112 6.49 18.64 -0.85
C ALA A 112 7.51 19.56 -0.18
N ALA A 113 7.22 19.94 1.08
CA ALA A 113 8.19 20.66 1.91
C ALA A 113 9.52 19.88 2.03
N GLU A 114 10.65 20.58 2.14
CA GLU A 114 11.99 20.00 2.05
C GLU A 114 12.21 18.78 2.96
N HIS A 115 11.76 18.88 4.21
CA HIS A 115 11.87 17.80 5.19
C HIS A 115 11.01 16.55 4.87
N LEU A 116 10.13 16.65 3.87
CA LEU A 116 9.23 15.57 3.42
C LEU A 116 9.62 15.01 2.04
N ARG A 117 10.63 15.58 1.37
CA ARG A 117 11.03 15.13 0.02
C ARG A 117 11.60 13.72 0.02
N SER A 118 12.26 13.33 1.10
CA SER A 118 12.82 11.98 1.26
C SER A 118 12.08 11.20 2.33
N PRO A 119 11.81 9.92 2.12
CA PRO A 119 11.29 9.05 3.15
C PRO A 119 12.28 8.92 4.31
N ARG A 120 11.79 8.55 5.50
CA ARG A 120 12.66 8.28 6.65
C ARG A 120 13.56 7.08 6.37
N SER A 121 14.76 7.11 6.96
CA SER A 121 15.72 5.98 6.94
C SER A 121 16.04 5.42 5.55
N GLY A 122 16.06 6.26 4.51
CA GLY A 122 16.36 5.80 3.14
C GLY A 122 15.29 4.91 2.52
N GLY A 123 14.11 4.80 3.14
CA GLY A 123 12.97 4.03 2.66
C GLY A 123 12.39 4.56 1.34
N ARG A 124 11.18 4.16 1.03
CA ARG A 124 10.46 4.59 -0.18
C ARG A 124 9.07 5.09 0.16
N TRP A 125 8.54 5.97 -0.66
CA TRP A 125 7.13 6.32 -0.62
C TRP A 125 6.26 5.16 -1.13
N LEU A 126 5.13 4.96 -0.48
CA LEU A 126 4.11 3.97 -0.79
C LEU A 126 2.80 4.68 -1.03
N ALA A 127 2.11 4.37 -2.12
CA ALA A 127 0.79 4.90 -2.38
C ALA A 127 -0.29 4.01 -1.75
N ILE A 128 -1.31 4.64 -1.16
CA ILE A 128 -2.47 3.98 -0.59
C ILE A 128 -3.58 3.99 -1.62
N GLN A 129 -3.99 2.80 -2.06
CA GLN A 129 -5.01 2.63 -3.09
C GLN A 129 -4.82 3.59 -4.28
N PRO A 130 -3.69 3.50 -5.00
CA PRO A 130 -3.40 4.40 -6.10
C PRO A 130 -4.46 4.27 -7.21
N LEU A 131 -4.82 5.40 -7.77
CA LEU A 131 -5.71 5.44 -8.93
C LEU A 131 -4.98 4.97 -10.20
N PRO A 132 -5.68 4.38 -11.18
CA PRO A 132 -5.14 4.11 -12.51
C PRO A 132 -4.55 5.38 -13.15
N PRO A 133 -3.59 5.26 -14.08
CA PRO A 133 -2.97 6.44 -14.71
C PRO A 133 -3.96 7.38 -15.42
N VAL A 134 -5.05 6.84 -15.95
CA VAL A 134 -6.11 7.61 -16.63
C VAL A 134 -6.89 8.52 -15.67
N ASP A 135 -6.93 8.19 -14.38
CA ASP A 135 -7.63 8.93 -13.34
C ASP A 135 -6.68 9.87 -12.60
N GLY A 136 -7.23 10.79 -11.81
CA GLY A 136 -6.45 11.74 -11.03
C GLY A 136 -7.15 12.18 -9.75
N GLY A 137 -6.68 13.27 -9.18
CA GLY A 137 -7.19 13.81 -7.92
C GLY A 137 -6.33 13.46 -6.73
N LEU A 138 -6.95 13.21 -5.60
CA LEU A 138 -6.29 12.95 -4.32
C LEU A 138 -5.58 11.60 -4.32
N GLU A 139 -4.27 11.62 -4.11
CA GLU A 139 -3.44 10.46 -3.79
C GLU A 139 -2.86 10.61 -2.39
N ILE A 140 -2.76 9.50 -1.67
CA ILE A 140 -2.19 9.46 -0.31
C ILE A 140 -0.92 8.64 -0.36
N LEU A 141 0.20 9.24 0.06
CA LEU A 141 1.52 8.62 0.06
C LEU A 141 2.04 8.56 1.48
N THR A 142 2.72 7.47 1.84
CA THR A 142 3.36 7.33 3.14
C THR A 142 4.72 6.65 3.03
N ASP A 143 5.60 6.90 3.98
CA ASP A 143 6.88 6.19 4.12
C ASP A 143 6.80 5.00 5.10
N ASP A 144 5.63 4.74 5.68
CA ASP A 144 5.40 3.67 6.65
C ASP A 144 4.57 2.53 6.05
N GLY A 145 5.19 1.37 5.85
CA GLY A 145 4.53 0.20 5.27
C GLY A 145 3.46 -0.44 6.17
N SER A 146 3.58 -0.28 7.49
CA SER A 146 2.60 -0.81 8.45
C SER A 146 1.33 0.03 8.41
N TRP A 147 1.50 1.34 8.41
CA TRP A 147 0.42 2.30 8.27
C TRP A 147 -0.28 2.17 6.90
N ALA A 148 0.51 2.08 5.81
CA ALA A 148 -0.03 1.83 4.47
C ALA A 148 -0.90 0.57 4.43
N HIS A 149 -0.42 -0.52 5.04
CA HIS A 149 -1.15 -1.79 5.09
C HIS A 149 -2.45 -1.67 5.91
N LYS A 150 -2.38 -1.03 7.09
CA LYS A 150 -3.55 -0.79 7.95
C LYS A 150 -4.65 -0.04 7.20
N ILE A 151 -4.30 1.10 6.59
CA ILE A 151 -5.26 1.93 5.86
C ILE A 151 -5.79 1.20 4.62
N SER A 152 -4.93 0.56 3.83
CA SER A 152 -5.36 -0.16 2.62
C SER A 152 -6.32 -1.31 2.93
N ARG A 153 -6.14 -2.01 4.04
CA ARG A 153 -7.06 -3.07 4.46
C ARG A 153 -8.43 -2.56 4.88
N GLY A 154 -8.50 -1.38 5.51
CA GLY A 154 -9.75 -0.79 5.94
C GLY A 154 -10.41 0.11 4.89
N ALA A 155 -9.72 0.39 3.80
CA ALA A 155 -10.18 1.37 2.80
C ALA A 155 -11.49 0.97 2.09
N HIS A 156 -11.82 -0.32 2.03
CA HIS A 156 -13.08 -0.78 1.45
C HIS A 156 -14.31 -0.33 2.25
N ALA A 157 -14.14 0.00 3.51
CA ALA A 157 -15.22 0.49 4.36
C ALA A 157 -15.36 2.03 4.34
N LEU A 158 -14.35 2.72 3.81
CA LEU A 158 -14.37 4.17 3.68
C LEU A 158 -15.26 4.63 2.54
N THR A 159 -15.86 5.80 2.72
CA THR A 159 -16.52 6.50 1.63
C THR A 159 -15.50 7.23 0.76
N VAL A 160 -15.71 7.21 -0.55
CA VAL A 160 -14.86 7.87 -1.54
C VAL A 160 -15.74 8.71 -2.46
N ASP A 161 -15.33 9.97 -2.69
CA ASP A 161 -16.02 10.81 -3.68
C ASP A 161 -15.20 10.92 -4.94
N PHE A 162 -15.88 10.67 -6.05
CA PHE A 162 -15.38 10.93 -7.39
C PHE A 162 -16.16 12.05 -8.07
N VAL A 163 -15.46 12.86 -8.84
CA VAL A 163 -16.06 13.80 -9.79
C VAL A 163 -15.68 13.34 -11.20
N LEU A 164 -16.70 13.08 -12.01
CA LEU A 164 -16.56 12.60 -13.37
C LEU A 164 -16.95 13.68 -14.35
N ARG A 165 -16.21 13.80 -15.47
CA ARG A 165 -16.67 14.45 -16.69
C ARG A 165 -16.99 13.37 -17.70
N MET A 166 -18.23 13.37 -18.17
CA MET A 166 -18.73 12.37 -19.11
C MET A 166 -19.17 13.02 -20.42
N ARG A 167 -19.12 12.22 -21.48
CA ARG A 167 -19.65 12.58 -22.79
C ARG A 167 -20.60 11.48 -23.25
N GLY A 168 -21.77 11.86 -23.71
CA GLY A 168 -22.79 10.93 -24.22
C GLY A 168 -24.20 11.39 -23.82
N ALA A 169 -25.20 10.59 -24.14
CA ALA A 169 -26.60 10.87 -23.80
C ALA A 169 -26.92 10.44 -22.37
N LEU A 170 -26.59 11.28 -21.39
CA LEU A 170 -26.97 11.08 -20.01
C LEU A 170 -28.41 11.53 -19.79
N ASN A 171 -29.24 10.67 -19.19
CA ASN A 171 -30.60 10.98 -18.78
C ASN A 171 -30.85 10.51 -17.33
N GLU A 172 -31.96 10.91 -16.73
CA GLU A 172 -32.28 10.56 -15.35
C GLU A 172 -32.47 9.05 -15.16
N GLY A 173 -33.06 8.33 -16.12
CA GLY A 173 -33.23 6.89 -16.02
C GLY A 173 -31.91 6.13 -15.89
N LEU A 174 -30.86 6.51 -16.67
CA LEU A 174 -29.52 5.96 -16.50
C LEU A 174 -28.88 6.33 -15.17
N LEU A 175 -29.17 7.52 -14.64
CA LEU A 175 -28.67 7.92 -13.34
C LEU A 175 -29.34 7.14 -12.19
N GLU A 176 -30.63 6.87 -12.31
CA GLU A 176 -31.36 5.99 -11.38
C GLU A 176 -30.86 4.56 -11.45
N GLU A 177 -30.64 4.02 -12.66
CA GLU A 177 -30.03 2.71 -12.86
C GLU A 177 -28.62 2.63 -12.24
N PHE A 178 -27.83 3.71 -12.35
CA PHE A 178 -26.52 3.78 -11.70
C PHE A 178 -26.62 3.78 -10.17
N ARG A 179 -27.57 4.51 -9.61
CA ARG A 179 -27.83 4.51 -8.16
C ARG A 179 -28.26 3.13 -7.67
N ALA A 180 -29.04 2.42 -8.47
CA ALA A 180 -29.53 1.08 -8.16
C ALA A 180 -28.48 -0.03 -8.46
N ALA A 181 -27.41 0.26 -9.16
CA ALA A 181 -26.38 -0.71 -9.54
C ALA A 181 -25.59 -1.32 -8.36
N ALA A 182 -25.87 -0.87 -7.12
CA ALA A 182 -25.35 -1.42 -5.87
C ALA A 182 -25.73 -2.90 -5.66
N GLU A 183 -26.74 -3.42 -6.35
CA GLU A 183 -27.33 -4.74 -6.13
C GLU A 183 -26.94 -5.80 -7.18
N SER A 184 -26.04 -5.46 -8.11
CA SER A 184 -25.65 -6.40 -9.17
C SER A 184 -24.62 -7.42 -8.68
N ASP A 185 -24.93 -8.71 -8.80
CA ASP A 185 -24.15 -9.85 -8.29
C ASP A 185 -22.76 -10.05 -8.94
N SER A 186 -22.50 -9.48 -10.12
CA SER A 186 -21.26 -9.75 -10.86
C SER A 186 -20.07 -8.87 -10.48
N GLU A 187 -20.31 -7.61 -10.09
CA GLU A 187 -19.30 -6.69 -9.56
C GLU A 187 -19.97 -5.68 -8.62
N PRO A 188 -20.11 -5.98 -7.33
CA PRO A 188 -20.85 -5.13 -6.40
C PRO A 188 -20.21 -3.75 -6.31
N MET A 189 -20.97 -2.73 -6.69
CA MET A 189 -20.65 -1.33 -6.47
C MET A 189 -21.59 -0.77 -5.41
N GLN A 190 -21.06 -0.11 -4.40
CA GLN A 190 -21.89 0.58 -3.41
C GLN A 190 -21.95 2.07 -3.74
N ILE A 191 -22.97 2.46 -4.48
CA ILE A 191 -23.24 3.87 -4.81
C ILE A 191 -24.13 4.45 -3.71
N LEU A 192 -23.56 5.34 -2.91
CA LEU A 192 -24.28 6.00 -1.81
C LEU A 192 -25.01 7.26 -2.27
N LYS A 193 -24.43 7.96 -3.25
CA LYS A 193 -24.97 9.19 -3.81
C LYS A 193 -24.43 9.40 -5.23
N ALA A 194 -25.28 9.90 -6.13
CA ALA A 194 -24.89 10.32 -7.46
C ALA A 194 -25.72 11.52 -7.89
N ASP A 195 -25.05 12.66 -8.09
CA ASP A 195 -25.67 13.92 -8.49
C ASP A 195 -25.08 14.36 -9.82
N ALA A 196 -25.93 14.52 -10.83
CA ALA A 196 -25.51 15.01 -12.13
C ALA A 196 -25.73 16.52 -12.25
N THR A 197 -24.78 17.18 -12.90
CA THR A 197 -24.95 18.53 -13.42
C THR A 197 -24.90 18.43 -14.94
N TYR A 198 -26.03 18.66 -15.57
CA TYR A 198 -26.14 18.62 -17.02
C TYR A 198 -25.49 19.86 -17.62
N GLY A 199 -24.47 19.65 -18.48
CA GLY A 199 -23.81 20.70 -19.21
C GLY A 199 -24.50 20.98 -20.54
N ALA A 200 -24.03 22.00 -21.23
CA ALA A 200 -24.46 22.27 -22.61
C ALA A 200 -24.03 21.10 -23.53
N GLY A 201 -24.97 20.58 -24.31
CA GLY A 201 -24.73 19.46 -25.25
C GLY A 201 -24.46 18.13 -24.58
N LEU A 202 -23.45 17.39 -25.09
CA LEU A 202 -23.15 16.01 -24.67
C LEU A 202 -22.17 15.94 -23.49
N ASN A 203 -21.76 17.05 -22.88
CA ASN A 203 -20.83 17.04 -21.75
C ASN A 203 -21.58 17.21 -20.44
N HIS A 204 -21.37 16.28 -19.51
CA HIS A 204 -22.01 16.24 -18.20
C HIS A 204 -20.97 16.10 -17.10
N TRP A 205 -21.29 16.63 -15.92
CA TRP A 205 -20.52 16.40 -14.70
C TRP A 205 -21.36 15.55 -13.74
N LEU A 206 -20.70 14.57 -13.12
CA LEU A 206 -21.32 13.70 -12.14
C LEU A 206 -20.46 13.67 -10.89
N ALA A 207 -21.05 14.00 -9.75
CA ALA A 207 -20.45 13.78 -8.44
C ALA A 207 -20.99 12.47 -7.86
N VAL A 208 -20.11 11.57 -7.46
CA VAL A 208 -20.48 10.24 -6.97
C VAL A 208 -19.80 9.97 -5.64
N THR A 209 -20.59 9.58 -4.64
CA THR A 209 -20.10 9.03 -3.38
C THR A 209 -20.28 7.53 -3.40
N VAL A 210 -19.17 6.80 -3.20
CA VAL A 210 -19.14 5.34 -3.25
C VAL A 210 -18.50 4.76 -1.99
N ARG A 211 -18.75 3.48 -1.74
CA ARG A 211 -18.04 2.66 -0.76
C ARG A 211 -17.63 1.34 -1.43
N ALA A 212 -16.52 0.74 -1.00
CA ALA A 212 -16.00 -0.52 -1.55
C ALA A 212 -15.87 -0.57 -3.10
N THR A 213 -15.93 0.58 -3.77
CA THR A 213 -15.99 0.69 -5.23
C THR A 213 -14.74 1.38 -5.78
N ARG A 214 -14.14 0.79 -6.80
CA ARG A 214 -12.96 1.35 -7.49
C ARG A 214 -13.36 2.25 -8.65
N SER A 215 -12.54 3.24 -8.97
CA SER A 215 -12.77 4.13 -10.12
C SER A 215 -12.91 3.37 -11.46
N ALA A 216 -12.18 2.26 -11.61
CA ALA A 216 -12.28 1.41 -12.80
C ALA A 216 -13.69 0.78 -12.98
N GLN A 217 -14.33 0.35 -11.88
CA GLN A 217 -15.70 -0.18 -11.90
C GLN A 217 -16.69 0.91 -12.35
N VAL A 218 -16.57 2.12 -11.78
CA VAL A 218 -17.39 3.27 -12.18
C VAL A 218 -17.22 3.58 -13.66
N ARG A 219 -15.98 3.59 -14.18
CA ARG A 219 -15.73 3.79 -15.61
C ARG A 219 -16.36 2.71 -16.47
N HIS A 220 -16.17 1.46 -16.08
CA HIS A 220 -16.68 0.31 -16.84
C HIS A 220 -18.20 0.34 -16.95
N TRP A 221 -18.87 0.65 -15.83
CA TRP A 221 -20.33 0.73 -15.79
C TRP A 221 -20.90 1.72 -16.81
N TRP A 222 -20.32 2.93 -16.87
CA TRP A 222 -20.73 3.96 -17.81
C TRP A 222 -20.36 3.62 -19.27
N ALA A 223 -19.17 3.05 -19.47
CA ALA A 223 -18.71 2.63 -20.81
C ALA A 223 -19.63 1.56 -21.42
N ALA A 224 -20.08 0.61 -20.62
CA ALA A 224 -21.02 -0.45 -21.06
C ALA A 224 -22.38 0.12 -21.55
N ARG A 225 -22.70 1.37 -21.18
CA ARG A 225 -23.92 2.09 -21.59
C ARG A 225 -23.67 3.18 -22.64
N GLY A 226 -22.51 3.13 -23.30
CA GLY A 226 -22.15 4.02 -24.38
C GLY A 226 -21.73 5.45 -23.95
N LEU A 227 -21.51 5.69 -22.64
CA LEU A 227 -21.00 6.95 -22.15
C LEU A 227 -19.49 6.89 -21.92
N ILE A 228 -18.80 7.94 -22.34
CA ILE A 228 -17.34 8.04 -22.21
C ILE A 228 -17.01 8.90 -20.99
N VAL A 229 -16.37 8.32 -19.99
CA VAL A 229 -15.81 9.07 -18.87
C VAL A 229 -14.48 9.68 -19.30
N SER A 230 -14.51 10.92 -19.75
CA SER A 230 -13.33 11.64 -20.24
C SER A 230 -12.37 12.06 -19.12
N ARG A 231 -12.88 12.24 -17.88
CA ARG A 231 -12.09 12.56 -16.69
C ARG A 231 -12.77 11.97 -15.47
N LEU A 232 -11.98 11.38 -14.60
CA LEU A 232 -12.40 10.97 -13.27
C LEU A 232 -11.35 11.46 -12.26
N MET A 233 -11.83 12.10 -11.20
CA MET A 233 -10.98 12.61 -10.13
C MET A 233 -11.52 12.15 -8.77
N ARG A 234 -10.65 11.57 -7.94
CA ARG A 234 -10.96 11.34 -6.53
C ARG A 234 -10.81 12.66 -5.78
N VAL A 235 -11.88 13.14 -5.17
CA VAL A 235 -11.89 14.39 -4.42
C VAL A 235 -12.01 14.18 -2.90
N ARG A 236 -12.38 12.96 -2.47
CA ARG A 236 -12.40 12.58 -1.06
C ARG A 236 -11.99 11.11 -0.89
N PHE A 237 -11.35 10.80 0.24
CA PHE A 237 -11.02 9.45 0.68
C PHE A 237 -11.22 9.37 2.20
N GLY A 238 -12.30 8.74 2.64
CA GLY A 238 -12.75 8.80 4.02
C GLY A 238 -12.91 10.26 4.48
N PRO A 239 -12.30 10.66 5.60
CA PRO A 239 -12.40 12.04 6.11
C PRO A 239 -11.47 13.02 5.38
N ILE A 240 -10.64 12.55 4.43
CA ILE A 240 -9.65 13.38 3.76
C ILE A 240 -10.21 13.94 2.46
N HIS A 241 -10.25 15.27 2.36
CA HIS A 241 -10.70 15.99 1.19
C HIS A 241 -9.52 16.56 0.39
N LEU A 242 -9.66 16.58 -0.94
CA LEU A 242 -8.77 17.32 -1.80
C LEU A 242 -9.01 18.82 -1.63
N ALA A 243 -8.11 19.48 -0.92
CA ALA A 243 -8.21 20.92 -0.68
C ALA A 243 -8.09 21.71 -1.98
N ARG A 244 -8.92 22.76 -2.15
CA ARG A 244 -8.88 23.64 -3.33
C ARG A 244 -7.54 24.34 -3.48
N GLU A 245 -6.88 24.64 -2.37
CA GLU A 245 -5.59 25.32 -2.28
C GLU A 245 -4.42 24.42 -2.68
N LEU A 246 -4.62 23.09 -2.81
CA LEU A 246 -3.58 22.18 -3.26
C LEU A 246 -3.56 22.11 -4.80
N PRO A 247 -2.60 22.79 -5.47
CA PRO A 247 -2.55 22.82 -6.92
C PRO A 247 -2.26 21.43 -7.50
N ARG A 248 -2.63 21.22 -8.75
CA ARG A 248 -2.28 19.98 -9.47
C ARG A 248 -0.78 19.80 -9.56
N GLY A 249 -0.35 18.57 -9.35
CA GLY A 249 1.05 18.22 -9.34
C GLY A 249 1.81 18.61 -8.07
N HIS A 250 1.13 19.14 -7.05
CA HIS A 250 1.74 19.51 -5.78
C HIS A 250 1.33 18.57 -4.65
N SER A 251 2.15 18.56 -3.61
CA SER A 251 1.92 17.78 -2.39
C SER A 251 1.97 18.67 -1.16
N ARG A 252 1.22 18.28 -0.14
CA ARG A 252 1.35 18.80 1.22
C ARG A 252 1.45 17.67 2.24
N ALA A 253 1.98 17.99 3.42
CA ALA A 253 1.86 17.07 4.54
C ALA A 253 0.38 16.86 4.91
N MET A 254 0.04 15.62 5.28
CA MET A 254 -1.20 15.34 5.98
C MET A 254 -1.06 15.85 7.42
N LEU A 255 -2.03 16.60 7.90
CA LEU A 255 -2.04 17.11 9.26
C LEU A 255 -2.26 15.96 10.27
N ALA A 256 -1.79 16.16 11.50
CA ALA A 256 -1.95 15.14 12.55
C ALA A 256 -3.43 14.81 12.81
N GLY A 257 -4.31 15.81 12.83
CA GLY A 257 -5.76 15.62 12.97
C GLY A 257 -6.37 14.84 11.80
N GLU A 258 -5.98 15.12 10.55
CA GLU A 258 -6.42 14.38 9.36
C GLU A 258 -6.00 12.90 9.45
N ARG A 259 -4.74 12.65 9.87
CA ARG A 259 -4.21 11.30 10.02
C ARG A 259 -4.95 10.52 11.10
N SER A 260 -5.20 11.15 12.25
CA SER A 260 -5.96 10.55 13.36
C SER A 260 -7.40 10.25 12.94
N ALA A 261 -8.07 11.16 12.25
CA ALA A 261 -9.42 10.96 11.74
C ALA A 261 -9.49 9.78 10.76
N LEU A 262 -8.52 9.67 9.83
CA LEU A 262 -8.46 8.56 8.88
C LEU A 262 -8.26 7.20 9.58
N VAL A 263 -7.35 7.15 10.56
CA VAL A 263 -7.12 5.93 11.35
C VAL A 263 -8.38 5.55 12.14
N HIS A 264 -9.02 6.52 12.79
CA HIS A 264 -10.23 6.29 13.56
C HIS A 264 -11.38 5.74 12.69
N GLU A 265 -11.61 6.33 11.51
CA GLU A 265 -12.67 5.85 10.60
C GLU A 265 -12.38 4.42 10.09
N VAL A 266 -11.11 4.10 9.78
CA VAL A 266 -10.70 2.74 9.42
C VAL A 266 -10.92 1.74 10.56
N ASP A 267 -10.57 2.12 11.78
CA ASP A 267 -10.72 1.23 12.95
C ASP A 267 -12.20 1.03 13.30
N ALA A 268 -13.02 2.08 13.27
CA ALA A 268 -14.46 2.00 13.49
C ALA A 268 -15.18 1.11 12.45
N ALA A 269 -14.80 1.27 11.18
CA ALA A 269 -15.33 0.46 10.10
C ALA A 269 -15.00 -1.03 10.24
N ARG A 270 -13.80 -1.35 10.72
CA ARG A 270 -13.38 -2.74 11.01
C ARG A 270 -14.13 -3.34 12.20
N ALA A 271 -14.33 -2.55 13.26
CA ALA A 271 -15.10 -3.00 14.42
C ALA A 271 -16.56 -3.32 14.05
N GLY A 272 -17.20 -2.48 13.23
CA GLY A 272 -18.55 -2.73 12.72
C GLY A 272 -18.68 -4.00 11.88
N GLN A 273 -17.64 -4.33 11.07
CA GLN A 273 -17.62 -5.57 10.28
C GLN A 273 -17.40 -6.82 11.14
N ALA A 274 -16.56 -6.72 12.17
CA ALA A 274 -16.35 -7.84 13.10
C ALA A 274 -17.63 -8.16 13.87
N ALA A 275 -18.38 -7.13 14.30
CA ALA A 275 -19.67 -7.30 14.96
C ALA A 275 -20.76 -7.87 14.04
N ALA A 276 -20.71 -7.58 12.74
CA ALA A 276 -21.66 -8.12 11.77
C ALA A 276 -21.34 -9.56 11.31
N ALA A 277 -20.13 -10.04 11.54
CA ALA A 277 -19.66 -11.37 11.15
C ALA A 277 -19.80 -12.43 12.25
N ASP A 278 -20.19 -12.01 13.47
CA ASP A 278 -20.46 -12.89 14.62
C ASP A 278 -21.96 -12.71 15.03
N PRO A 279 -22.90 -13.29 14.28
CA PRO A 279 -24.28 -13.40 14.73
C PRO A 279 -24.33 -14.60 15.69
N ASP A 280 -24.70 -14.35 16.96
CA ASP A 280 -25.05 -15.37 17.95
C ASP A 280 -25.91 -16.51 17.39
#